data_be8f8dc566f5977048b70e1ccc63538e
#
_entry.id   be8f8dc566f5977048b70e1ccc63538e
#
_cell.length_a   1.000
_cell.length_b   1.000
_cell.length_c   1.000
_cell.angle_alpha   90.00
_cell.angle_beta   90.00
_cell.angle_gamma   90.00
#
_symmetry.space_group_name_H-M   'P 1'
#
loop_
_entity.id
_entity.type
_entity.pdbx_description
1 polymer ?
#
loop_
_entity_poly.entity_id
_entity_poly.type
_entity_poly.pdbx_seq_one_letter_code
_entity_poly.pdbx_strand_id
1 'polypeptide(L)'
;MQRPVLWLSLVATLLVPMLVSAVTDADFEAKTTQNLLNLCTVSPNDPRYREALHFCHGYLVGAYHYHVAQTAGEGGKPLVCFPTPAPSRNENIRMFIAWAQAHPQYMNEPPVETEFRFLTEQWPCQQ
;
A
#
# COMPACT_ATOMS: atom_id res chain seq x y z
N MET A 1 -16.85 -61.09 -23.15
CA MET A 1 -17.44 -60.06 -22.25
C MET A 1 -16.29 -59.29 -21.60
N GLN A 2 -15.97 -58.10 -22.17
CA GLN A 2 -14.90 -57.23 -21.65
C GLN A 2 -15.54 -56.23 -20.69
N ARG A 3 -15.08 -56.21 -19.45
CA ARG A 3 -15.49 -55.22 -18.44
C ARG A 3 -14.63 -53.95 -18.61
N PRO A 4 -15.22 -52.74 -18.74
CA PRO A 4 -14.43 -51.53 -18.75
C PRO A 4 -13.99 -51.19 -17.32
N VAL A 5 -12.68 -51.07 -17.13
CA VAL A 5 -12.07 -50.56 -15.89
C VAL A 5 -12.18 -49.03 -15.92
N LEU A 6 -13.08 -48.46 -15.08
CA LEU A 6 -13.17 -47.03 -14.86
C LEU A 6 -11.96 -46.56 -14.00
N TRP A 7 -11.05 -45.80 -14.61
CA TRP A 7 -10.03 -45.07 -13.89
C TRP A 7 -10.62 -43.84 -13.27
N LEU A 8 -10.92 -43.84 -11.98
CA LEU A 8 -11.22 -42.64 -11.22
C LEU A 8 -9.91 -41.85 -10.99
N SER A 9 -9.69 -40.82 -11.77
CA SER A 9 -8.62 -39.83 -11.52
C SER A 9 -8.99 -38.96 -10.33
N LEU A 10 -8.37 -39.24 -9.18
CA LEU A 10 -8.49 -38.41 -7.97
C LEU A 10 -7.67 -37.14 -8.17
N VAL A 11 -8.32 -36.05 -8.54
CA VAL A 11 -7.70 -34.71 -8.57
C VAL A 11 -7.59 -34.20 -7.14
N ALA A 12 -6.42 -34.37 -6.54
CA ALA A 12 -6.09 -33.79 -5.24
C ALA A 12 -5.87 -32.29 -5.41
N THR A 13 -6.86 -31.48 -5.07
CA THR A 13 -6.74 -30.01 -4.98
C THR A 13 -5.86 -29.69 -3.77
N LEU A 14 -4.61 -29.33 -4.02
CA LEU A 14 -3.69 -28.78 -3.01
C LEU A 14 -4.17 -27.38 -2.64
N LEU A 15 -4.90 -27.28 -1.52
CA LEU A 15 -5.13 -26.00 -0.84
C LEU A 15 -3.78 -25.51 -0.28
N VAL A 16 -3.12 -24.62 -0.99
CA VAL A 16 -1.95 -23.90 -0.45
C VAL A 16 -2.51 -22.86 0.53
N PRO A 17 -2.23 -22.98 1.84
CA PRO A 17 -2.62 -21.93 2.79
C PRO A 17 -1.87 -20.65 2.41
N MET A 18 -2.60 -19.58 2.11
CA MET A 18 -2.01 -18.24 2.04
C MET A 18 -1.53 -17.88 3.44
N LEU A 19 -0.21 -17.92 3.63
CA LEU A 19 0.43 -17.40 4.84
C LEU A 19 0.22 -15.88 4.86
N VAL A 20 -0.79 -15.44 5.58
CA VAL A 20 -0.91 -14.02 5.95
C VAL A 20 0.21 -13.77 6.96
N SER A 21 1.27 -13.09 6.53
CA SER A 21 2.36 -12.70 7.42
C SER A 21 1.81 -11.73 8.48
N ALA A 22 2.05 -12.04 9.75
CA ALA A 22 1.77 -11.12 10.85
C ALA A 22 2.71 -9.89 10.76
N VAL A 23 2.21 -8.74 11.20
CA VAL A 23 3.00 -7.50 11.29
C VAL A 23 4.14 -7.67 12.30
N THR A 24 5.33 -7.22 11.94
CA THR A 24 6.56 -7.30 12.73
C THR A 24 7.03 -5.92 13.20
N ASP A 25 7.95 -5.87 14.17
CA ASP A 25 8.55 -4.61 14.62
C ASP A 25 9.32 -3.91 13.50
N ALA A 26 9.96 -4.68 12.61
CA ALA A 26 10.67 -4.13 11.46
C ALA A 26 9.75 -3.37 10.48
N ASP A 27 8.46 -3.73 10.41
CA ASP A 27 7.50 -3.01 9.57
C ASP A 27 7.26 -1.59 10.10
N PHE A 28 7.26 -1.40 11.42
CA PHE A 28 7.10 -0.08 12.04
C PHE A 28 8.34 0.84 11.90
N GLU A 29 9.48 0.30 11.49
CA GLU A 29 10.62 1.15 11.12
C GLU A 29 10.40 1.86 9.77
N ALA A 30 9.46 1.37 8.96
CA ALA A 30 9.07 1.92 7.65
C ALA A 30 10.27 2.28 6.77
N LYS A 31 11.29 1.42 6.75
CA LYS A 31 12.49 1.64 5.93
C LYS A 31 12.23 1.47 4.45
N THR A 32 11.28 0.60 4.11
CA THR A 32 10.92 0.28 2.73
C THR A 32 9.41 0.43 2.52
N THR A 33 9.02 0.63 1.28
CA THR A 33 7.60 0.64 0.86
C THR A 33 6.91 -0.65 1.26
N GLN A 34 7.59 -1.81 1.16
CA GLN A 34 7.00 -3.08 1.60
C GLN A 34 6.68 -3.08 3.09
N ASN A 35 7.56 -2.54 3.95
CA ASN A 35 7.28 -2.42 5.38
C ASN A 35 6.00 -1.60 5.63
N LEU A 36 5.89 -0.43 4.98
CA LEU A 36 4.69 0.40 5.12
C LEU A 36 3.43 -0.31 4.60
N LEU A 37 3.52 -0.99 3.45
CA LEU A 37 2.38 -1.75 2.90
C LEU A 37 1.93 -2.87 3.83
N ASN A 38 2.85 -3.57 4.50
CA ASN A 38 2.50 -4.60 5.49
C ASN A 38 1.62 -4.02 6.61
N LEU A 39 1.93 -2.78 7.05
CA LEU A 39 1.12 -2.07 8.04
C LEU A 39 -0.23 -1.61 7.48
N CYS A 40 -0.23 -1.12 6.23
CA CYS A 40 -1.44 -0.60 5.57
C CYS A 40 -2.45 -1.70 5.20
N THR A 41 -1.97 -2.94 4.99
CA THR A 41 -2.77 -4.09 4.56
C THR A 41 -2.92 -5.16 5.65
N VAL A 42 -2.62 -4.80 6.88
CA VAL A 42 -2.71 -5.69 8.04
C VAL A 42 -4.09 -6.34 8.18
N SER A 43 -4.11 -7.64 8.49
CA SER A 43 -5.37 -8.36 8.74
C SER A 43 -6.11 -7.80 9.95
N PRO A 44 -7.44 -7.64 9.89
CA PRO A 44 -8.24 -7.26 11.07
C PRO A 44 -8.11 -8.22 12.26
N ASN A 45 -7.63 -9.45 12.02
CA ASN A 45 -7.40 -10.45 13.05
C ASN A 45 -5.99 -10.39 13.66
N ASP A 46 -5.11 -9.53 13.13
CA ASP A 46 -3.77 -9.33 13.70
C ASP A 46 -3.88 -8.62 15.05
N PRO A 47 -3.18 -9.09 16.11
CA PRO A 47 -3.19 -8.42 17.41
C PRO A 47 -2.77 -6.94 17.36
N ARG A 48 -1.96 -6.57 16.38
CA ARG A 48 -1.43 -5.21 16.18
C ARG A 48 -2.20 -4.42 15.12
N TYR A 49 -3.37 -4.89 14.70
CA TYR A 49 -4.18 -4.26 13.63
C TYR A 49 -4.36 -2.76 13.81
N ARG A 50 -4.78 -2.32 15.00
CA ARG A 50 -5.03 -0.89 15.26
C ARG A 50 -3.76 -0.06 15.18
N GLU A 51 -2.68 -0.55 15.77
CA GLU A 51 -1.37 0.13 15.77
C GLU A 51 -0.85 0.27 14.33
N ALA A 52 -0.85 -0.82 13.57
CA ALA A 52 -0.39 -0.84 12.20
C ALA A 52 -1.19 0.11 11.30
N LEU A 53 -2.53 0.05 11.39
CA LEU A 53 -3.40 0.91 10.59
C LEU A 53 -3.20 2.40 10.91
N HIS A 54 -3.10 2.76 12.21
CA HIS A 54 -2.86 4.13 12.61
C HIS A 54 -1.48 4.63 12.21
N PHE A 55 -0.46 3.76 12.28
CA PHE A 55 0.88 4.11 11.80
C PHE A 55 0.87 4.38 10.30
N CYS A 56 0.29 3.48 9.50
CA CYS A 56 0.14 3.65 8.05
C CYS A 56 -0.51 5.00 7.70
N HIS A 57 -1.66 5.29 8.30
CA HIS A 57 -2.38 6.54 8.05
C HIS A 57 -1.59 7.77 8.50
N GLY A 58 -0.94 7.69 9.67
CA GLY A 58 -0.12 8.78 10.20
C GLY A 58 1.10 9.06 9.32
N TYR A 59 1.76 8.02 8.83
CA TYR A 59 2.91 8.14 7.94
C TYR A 59 2.56 8.88 6.65
N LEU A 60 1.58 8.37 5.90
CA LEU A 60 1.18 8.93 4.61
C LEU A 60 0.65 10.37 4.75
N VAL A 61 -0.20 10.62 5.73
CA VAL A 61 -0.73 11.97 5.97
C VAL A 61 0.38 12.93 6.41
N GLY A 62 1.30 12.46 7.26
CA GLY A 62 2.42 13.26 7.75
C GLY A 62 3.39 13.65 6.64
N ALA A 63 3.73 12.72 5.76
CA ALA A 63 4.58 13.00 4.60
C ALA A 63 3.97 14.04 3.66
N TYR A 64 2.68 13.90 3.35
CA TYR A 64 1.97 14.88 2.54
C TYR A 64 1.89 16.27 3.22
N HIS A 65 1.56 16.33 4.51
CA HIS A 65 1.52 17.59 5.25
C HIS A 65 2.89 18.27 5.33
N TYR A 66 3.96 17.49 5.45
CA TYR A 66 5.31 18.05 5.40
C TYR A 66 5.60 18.70 4.03
N HIS A 67 5.22 18.02 2.93
CA HIS A 67 5.32 18.59 1.59
C HIS A 67 4.55 19.92 1.47
N VAL A 68 3.30 19.97 1.96
CA VAL A 68 2.50 21.20 1.97
C VAL A 68 3.21 22.31 2.75
N ALA A 69 3.76 22.00 3.92
CA ALA A 69 4.48 22.97 4.74
C ALA A 69 5.74 23.50 4.03
N GLN A 70 6.50 22.63 3.36
CA GLN A 70 7.70 23.02 2.61
C GLN A 70 7.41 23.87 1.38
N THR A 71 6.23 23.75 0.80
CA THR A 71 5.86 24.44 -0.43
C THR A 71 4.89 25.61 -0.21
N ALA A 72 4.50 25.92 1.04
CA ALA A 72 3.55 26.98 1.38
C ALA A 72 4.17 28.40 1.34
N GLY A 73 5.51 28.53 1.31
CA GLY A 73 6.21 29.80 1.31
C GLY A 73 6.20 30.52 -0.04
N GLU A 74 6.63 31.80 -0.04
CA GLU A 74 6.83 32.57 -1.26
C GLU A 74 7.84 31.86 -2.19
N GLY A 75 7.44 31.64 -3.44
CA GLY A 75 8.24 30.88 -4.41
C GLY A 75 8.18 29.36 -4.25
N GLY A 76 7.40 28.83 -3.30
CA GLY A 76 7.17 27.41 -3.13
C GLY A 76 6.48 26.79 -4.35
N LYS A 77 6.95 25.59 -4.76
CA LYS A 77 6.40 24.87 -5.92
C LYS A 77 5.85 23.52 -5.45
N PRO A 78 4.53 23.40 -5.23
CA PRO A 78 3.93 22.13 -4.88
C PRO A 78 4.06 21.15 -6.04
N LEU A 79 4.33 19.89 -5.70
CA LEU A 79 4.40 18.78 -6.66
C LEU A 79 3.01 18.16 -6.90
N VAL A 80 2.12 18.28 -5.91
CA VAL A 80 0.81 17.63 -5.88
C VAL A 80 -0.29 18.67 -5.81
N CYS A 81 -1.23 18.61 -6.78
CA CYS A 81 -2.37 19.50 -6.88
C CYS A 81 -3.66 18.67 -6.95
N PHE A 82 -4.30 18.46 -5.81
CA PHE A 82 -5.58 17.75 -5.77
C PHE A 82 -6.68 18.50 -6.53
N PRO A 83 -7.62 17.77 -7.14
CA PRO A 83 -8.81 18.35 -7.77
C PRO A 83 -9.75 18.95 -6.72
N THR A 84 -10.76 19.69 -7.18
CA THR A 84 -11.84 20.18 -6.33
C THR A 84 -13.15 19.53 -6.79
N PRO A 85 -13.81 18.69 -5.96
CA PRO A 85 -13.40 18.29 -4.61
C PRO A 85 -12.21 17.32 -4.58
N ALA A 86 -11.37 17.41 -3.54
CA ALA A 86 -10.29 16.47 -3.32
C ALA A 86 -10.83 15.10 -2.86
N PRO A 87 -10.14 14.00 -3.17
CA PRO A 87 -10.47 12.69 -2.61
C PRO A 87 -10.35 12.73 -1.08
N SER A 88 -11.18 11.95 -0.39
CA SER A 88 -11.04 11.81 1.04
C SER A 88 -9.70 11.14 1.40
N ARG A 89 -9.21 11.39 2.62
CA ARG A 89 -7.97 10.75 3.11
C ARG A 89 -8.00 9.23 2.95
N ASN A 90 -9.08 8.59 3.35
CA ASN A 90 -9.18 7.12 3.27
C ASN A 90 -9.23 6.62 1.83
N GLU A 91 -9.85 7.36 0.93
CA GLU A 91 -9.87 7.05 -0.50
C GLU A 91 -8.47 7.15 -1.10
N ASN A 92 -7.75 8.23 -0.81
CA ASN A 92 -6.38 8.44 -1.28
C ASN A 92 -5.44 7.32 -0.78
N ILE A 93 -5.54 6.92 0.49
CA ILE A 93 -4.75 5.82 1.05
C ILE A 93 -5.07 4.50 0.34
N ARG A 94 -6.35 4.19 0.07
CA ARG A 94 -6.71 2.99 -0.69
C ARG A 94 -6.14 3.01 -2.12
N MET A 95 -6.19 4.16 -2.77
CA MET A 95 -5.61 4.35 -4.11
C MET A 95 -4.10 4.14 -4.09
N PHE A 96 -3.39 4.71 -3.10
CA PHE A 96 -1.96 4.49 -2.92
C PHE A 96 -1.62 3.01 -2.73
N ILE A 97 -2.33 2.29 -1.85
CA ILE A 97 -2.11 0.87 -1.61
C ILE A 97 -2.25 0.07 -2.90
N ALA A 98 -3.34 0.28 -3.63
CA ALA A 98 -3.59 -0.42 -4.89
C ALA A 98 -2.52 -0.10 -5.95
N TRP A 99 -2.12 1.17 -6.06
CA TRP A 99 -1.08 1.60 -6.99
C TRP A 99 0.28 0.99 -6.61
N ALA A 100 0.68 1.05 -5.35
CA ALA A 100 1.95 0.51 -4.90
C ALA A 100 2.03 -1.02 -5.10
N GLN A 101 0.95 -1.77 -4.82
CA GLN A 101 0.89 -3.22 -5.08
C GLN A 101 1.04 -3.56 -6.56
N ALA A 102 0.60 -2.68 -7.46
CA ALA A 102 0.78 -2.84 -8.90
C ALA A 102 2.19 -2.46 -9.40
N HIS A 103 3.03 -1.89 -8.52
CA HIS A 103 4.38 -1.42 -8.85
C HIS A 103 5.45 -2.09 -7.96
N PRO A 104 5.65 -3.41 -8.07
CA PRO A 104 6.55 -4.17 -7.20
C PRO A 104 8.02 -3.70 -7.27
N GLN A 105 8.41 -3.01 -8.33
CA GLN A 105 9.75 -2.44 -8.49
C GLN A 105 10.09 -1.37 -7.44
N TYR A 106 9.10 -0.77 -6.77
CA TYR A 106 9.30 0.26 -5.76
C TYR A 106 9.26 -0.25 -4.31
N MET A 107 9.10 -1.58 -4.11
CA MET A 107 8.93 -2.15 -2.78
C MET A 107 10.14 -1.96 -1.86
N ASN A 108 11.34 -1.82 -2.42
CA ASN A 108 12.58 -1.61 -1.67
C ASN A 108 12.97 -0.13 -1.51
N GLU A 109 12.21 0.80 -2.09
CA GLU A 109 12.44 2.23 -1.92
C GLU A 109 11.91 2.73 -0.56
N PRO A 110 12.41 3.89 -0.07
CA PRO A 110 11.78 4.58 1.05
C PRO A 110 10.31 4.85 0.77
N PRO A 111 9.39 4.64 1.73
CA PRO A 111 7.95 4.74 1.46
C PRO A 111 7.50 6.14 1.00
N VAL A 112 8.17 7.18 1.48
CA VAL A 112 7.87 8.57 1.07
C VAL A 112 8.15 8.78 -0.43
N GLU A 113 9.20 8.15 -0.98
CA GLU A 113 9.48 8.25 -2.42
C GLU A 113 8.38 7.59 -3.24
N THR A 114 7.97 6.39 -2.85
CA THR A 114 6.88 5.67 -3.53
C THR A 114 5.55 6.42 -3.41
N GLU A 115 5.25 7.00 -2.23
CA GLU A 115 4.07 7.83 -2.03
C GLU A 115 4.05 9.03 -2.98
N PHE A 116 5.15 9.77 -3.11
CA PHE A 116 5.22 10.93 -3.99
C PHE A 116 5.27 10.56 -5.48
N ARG A 117 5.75 9.37 -5.86
CA ARG A 117 5.57 8.85 -7.23
C ARG A 117 4.09 8.70 -7.55
N PHE A 118 3.33 8.07 -6.66
CA PHE A 118 1.89 7.92 -6.80
C PHE A 118 1.18 9.27 -6.85
N LEU A 119 1.41 10.14 -5.88
CA LEU A 119 0.73 11.44 -5.78
C LEU A 119 0.98 12.33 -6.99
N THR A 120 2.22 12.38 -7.48
CA THR A 120 2.59 13.20 -8.64
C THR A 120 2.12 12.62 -9.96
N GLU A 121 1.94 11.30 -10.04
CA GLU A 121 1.32 10.65 -11.20
C GLU A 121 -0.19 10.93 -11.27
N GLN A 122 -0.87 10.84 -10.12
CA GLN A 122 -2.32 11.01 -10.07
C GLN A 122 -2.75 12.48 -10.15
N TRP A 123 -2.03 13.37 -9.48
CA TRP A 123 -2.39 14.79 -9.36
C TRP A 123 -1.19 15.72 -9.53
N PRO A 124 -0.56 15.72 -10.71
CA PRO A 124 0.57 16.61 -10.98
C PRO A 124 0.11 18.06 -10.98
N CYS A 125 0.90 18.96 -10.37
CA CYS A 125 0.71 20.40 -10.60
C CYS A 125 1.16 20.74 -12.01
N GLN A 126 0.40 21.59 -12.68
CA GLN A 126 0.83 22.20 -13.94
C GLN A 126 1.98 23.17 -13.61
N GLN A 127 3.11 22.96 -14.22
CA GLN A 127 4.28 23.84 -14.12
C GLN A 127 4.21 24.95 -15.15
#